data_0bbb148011355476772c3bf27f95e383
#
_entry.id   0bbb148011355476772c3bf27f95e383
#
_cell.length_a   1.000
_cell.length_b   1.000
_cell.length_c   1.000
_cell.angle_alpha   90.00
_cell.angle_beta   90.00
_cell.angle_gamma   90.00
#
_symmetry.space_group_name_H-M   'P 1'
#
loop_
_entity.id
_entity.type
_entity.pdbx_description
1 polymer ?
#
loop_
_entity_poly.entity_id
_entity_poly.type
_entity_poly.pdbx_seq_one_letter_code
_entity_poly.pdbx_strand_id
1 'polypeptide(L)'
;MLFKNSKSIRGLKMPYIIGIIFVIVVVSGLIVALKEQADAEKALNIPYRVVKNGLDKYQLQKYKKIKHDYTTDDPRDLGYHYEWVTIDTYDDLQDAKIQYRIRLAEAKHQMEKEAQSKKSEEELKKQKELENKIVEIIKIED
;
A
#
# COMPACT_ATOMS: atom_id res chain seq x y z
N MET A 1 -44.15 -15.23 34.52
CA MET A 1 -43.43 -16.50 34.48
C MET A 1 -41.98 -16.27 34.08
N LEU A 2 -41.16 -16.64 34.99
CA LEU A 2 -39.72 -16.49 35.05
C LEU A 2 -39.00 -17.29 34.00
N PHE A 3 -38.16 -16.68 33.13
CA PHE A 3 -37.09 -17.34 32.44
C PHE A 3 -35.74 -16.93 33.03
N LYS A 4 -35.37 -17.66 34.06
CA LYS A 4 -33.97 -17.84 34.44
C LYS A 4 -33.31 -18.74 33.40
N ASN A 5 -32.58 -18.16 32.46
CA ASN A 5 -31.51 -18.85 31.76
C ASN A 5 -30.24 -18.02 31.87
N SER A 6 -29.78 -17.84 33.08
CA SER A 6 -28.38 -17.58 33.33
C SER A 6 -27.62 -18.90 33.15
N LYS A 7 -27.35 -19.30 31.92
CA LYS A 7 -26.32 -20.32 31.67
C LYS A 7 -25.00 -19.71 32.09
N SER A 8 -24.66 -20.02 33.30
CA SER A 8 -23.39 -19.85 33.96
C SER A 8 -22.24 -20.23 33.01
N ILE A 9 -21.42 -19.28 32.64
CA ILE A 9 -20.10 -19.50 32.02
C ILE A 9 -19.10 -20.08 33.04
N ARG A 10 -19.58 -20.74 34.07
CA ARG A 10 -18.81 -21.40 35.11
C ARG A 10 -18.41 -22.82 34.66
N GLY A 11 -17.49 -22.91 33.72
CA GLY A 11 -17.00 -24.22 33.30
C GLY A 11 -15.85 -24.17 32.30
N LEU A 12 -15.47 -23.00 31.80
CA LEU A 12 -14.26 -22.94 30.98
C LEU A 12 -13.02 -23.09 31.88
N LYS A 13 -12.27 -24.19 31.67
CA LYS A 13 -11.01 -24.40 32.36
C LYS A 13 -10.04 -23.28 31.98
N MET A 14 -9.28 -22.77 32.95
CA MET A 14 -8.28 -21.68 32.79
C MET A 14 -7.44 -21.75 31.51
N PRO A 15 -6.93 -22.94 31.04
CA PRO A 15 -6.15 -23.01 29.80
C PRO A 15 -6.93 -22.58 28.55
N TYR A 16 -8.26 -22.79 28.50
CA TYR A 16 -9.07 -22.32 27.37
C TYR A 16 -9.23 -20.80 27.35
N ILE A 17 -9.35 -20.17 28.51
CA ILE A 17 -9.47 -18.71 28.66
C ILE A 17 -8.15 -18.07 28.17
N ILE A 18 -7.00 -18.57 28.56
CA ILE A 18 -5.69 -18.09 28.12
C ILE A 18 -5.54 -18.25 26.61
N GLY A 19 -5.95 -19.39 26.04
CA GLY A 19 -5.93 -19.62 24.60
C GLY A 19 -6.81 -18.64 23.82
N ILE A 20 -8.01 -18.35 24.32
CA ILE A 20 -8.91 -17.36 23.70
C ILE A 20 -8.31 -15.95 23.74
N ILE A 21 -7.76 -15.53 24.87
CA ILE A 21 -7.09 -14.22 25.00
C ILE A 21 -5.90 -14.14 24.03
N PHE A 22 -5.10 -15.17 23.92
CA PHE A 22 -3.96 -15.21 23.01
C PHE A 22 -4.40 -15.06 21.54
N VAL A 23 -5.46 -15.78 21.13
CA VAL A 23 -6.02 -15.66 19.78
C VAL A 23 -6.54 -14.25 19.52
N ILE A 24 -7.22 -13.63 20.47
CA ILE A 24 -7.72 -12.24 20.33
C ILE A 24 -6.55 -11.27 20.13
N VAL A 25 -5.47 -11.40 20.91
CA VAL A 25 -4.30 -10.54 20.80
C VAL A 25 -3.62 -10.70 19.44
N VAL A 26 -3.44 -11.94 18.96
CA VAL A 26 -2.82 -12.22 17.66
C VAL A 26 -3.68 -11.68 16.52
N VAL A 27 -4.99 -11.90 16.55
CA VAL A 27 -5.92 -11.39 15.53
C VAL A 27 -5.95 -9.86 15.52
N SER A 28 -5.97 -9.24 16.70
CA SER A 28 -5.93 -7.77 16.80
C SER A 28 -4.65 -7.19 16.22
N GLY A 29 -3.48 -7.80 16.52
CA GLY A 29 -2.20 -7.39 15.95
C GLY A 29 -2.16 -7.54 14.43
N LEU A 30 -2.73 -8.61 13.89
CA LEU A 30 -2.83 -8.83 12.44
C LEU A 30 -3.71 -7.79 11.75
N ILE A 31 -4.84 -7.43 12.36
CA ILE A 31 -5.76 -6.40 11.83
C ILE A 31 -5.06 -5.03 11.78
N VAL A 32 -4.30 -4.67 12.82
CA VAL A 32 -3.54 -3.41 12.85
C VAL A 32 -2.49 -3.40 11.74
N ALA A 33 -1.71 -4.48 11.58
CA ALA A 33 -0.70 -4.58 10.54
C ALA A 33 -1.28 -4.49 9.12
N LEU A 34 -2.43 -5.14 8.87
CA LEU A 34 -3.13 -5.05 7.59
C LEU A 34 -3.69 -3.65 7.32
N LYS A 35 -4.14 -2.96 8.36
CA LYS A 35 -4.61 -1.58 8.24
C LYS A 35 -3.47 -0.62 7.91
N GLU A 36 -2.32 -0.76 8.55
CA GLU A 36 -1.13 0.03 8.25
C GLU A 36 -0.64 -0.19 6.81
N GLN A 37 -0.65 -1.44 6.31
CA GLN A 37 -0.34 -1.72 4.91
C GLN A 37 -1.34 -1.08 3.94
N ALA A 38 -2.64 -1.17 4.24
CA ALA A 38 -3.68 -0.56 3.41
C ALA A 38 -3.58 0.98 3.40
N ASP A 39 -3.22 1.60 4.52
CA ASP A 39 -3.02 3.04 4.61
C ASP A 39 -1.74 3.48 3.87
N ALA A 40 -0.67 2.68 3.90
CA ALA A 40 0.53 2.90 3.11
C ALA A 40 0.26 2.76 1.59
N GLU A 41 -0.52 1.77 1.17
CA GLU A 41 -0.95 1.62 -0.23
C GLU A 41 -1.83 2.79 -0.70
N LYS A 42 -2.73 3.28 0.15
CA LYS A 42 -3.54 4.47 -0.15
C LYS A 42 -2.68 5.73 -0.29
N ALA A 43 -1.66 5.89 0.56
CA ALA A 43 -0.71 6.98 0.47
C ALA A 43 0.10 6.92 -0.84
N LEU A 44 0.43 5.73 -1.33
CA LEU A 44 1.06 5.52 -2.63
C LEU A 44 0.13 5.81 -3.82
N ASN A 45 -1.18 5.53 -3.66
CA ASN A 45 -2.19 5.81 -4.68
C ASN A 45 -2.55 7.30 -4.78
N ILE A 46 -2.32 8.08 -3.72
CA ILE A 46 -2.51 9.53 -3.71
C ILE A 46 -1.19 10.18 -3.23
N PRO A 47 -0.19 10.30 -4.14
CA PRO A 47 1.17 10.70 -3.74
C PRO A 47 1.30 12.19 -3.45
N TYR A 48 0.21 12.94 -3.36
CA TYR A 48 0.19 14.39 -3.14
C TYR A 48 -0.74 14.77 -1.99
N ARG A 49 -0.39 15.83 -1.26
CA ARG A 49 -1.25 16.47 -0.26
C ARG A 49 -0.99 17.97 -0.19
N VAL A 50 -1.96 18.72 0.30
CA VAL A 50 -1.82 20.14 0.63
C VAL A 50 -1.87 20.31 2.14
N VAL A 51 -0.89 21.00 2.72
CA VAL A 51 -0.77 21.23 4.17
C VAL A 51 -0.61 22.73 4.41
N LYS A 52 -1.28 23.26 5.43
CA LYS A 52 -1.04 24.63 5.89
C LYS A 52 0.16 24.64 6.84
N ASN A 53 1.14 25.50 6.58
CA ASN A 53 2.28 25.65 7.46
C ASN A 53 2.03 26.70 8.57
N GLY A 54 2.97 26.85 9.51
CA GLY A 54 2.87 27.81 10.62
C GLY A 54 2.97 29.28 10.19
N LEU A 55 3.27 29.57 8.93
CA LEU A 55 3.34 30.92 8.34
C LEU A 55 2.08 31.26 7.52
N ASP A 56 0.97 30.56 7.73
CA ASP A 56 -0.29 30.71 6.98
C ASP A 56 -0.19 30.48 5.47
N LYS A 57 0.88 29.81 5.00
CA LYS A 57 1.05 29.41 3.61
C LYS A 57 0.65 27.96 3.39
N TYR A 58 0.25 27.63 2.15
CA TYR A 58 -0.17 26.29 1.76
C TYR A 58 0.95 25.61 0.99
N GLN A 59 1.38 24.45 1.49
CA GLN A 59 2.45 23.65 0.89
C GLN A 59 1.85 22.46 0.14
N LEU A 60 2.20 22.34 -1.13
CA LEU A 60 1.94 21.13 -1.91
C LEU A 60 3.11 20.16 -1.64
N GLN A 61 2.79 19.00 -1.08
CA GLN A 61 3.77 17.98 -0.73
C GLN A 61 3.57 16.71 -1.57
N LYS A 62 4.67 16.07 -1.91
CA LYS A 62 4.70 14.77 -2.59
C LYS A 62 5.35 13.72 -1.70
N TYR A 63 4.74 12.55 -1.64
CA TYR A 63 5.32 11.39 -0.97
C TYR A 63 6.40 10.78 -1.85
N LYS A 64 7.64 10.78 -1.39
CA LYS A 64 8.79 10.33 -2.16
C LYS A 64 9.60 9.29 -1.42
N LYS A 65 10.19 8.39 -2.20
CA LYS A 65 11.22 7.46 -1.74
C LYS A 65 12.56 8.20 -1.75
N ILE A 66 13.16 8.36 -0.59
CA ILE A 66 14.47 8.99 -0.41
C ILE A 66 15.49 7.90 -0.16
N LYS A 67 16.53 7.84 -0.98
CA LYS A 67 17.67 6.96 -0.75
C LYS A 67 18.60 7.58 0.28
N HIS A 68 19.17 6.73 1.15
CA HIS A 68 20.25 7.14 2.02
C HIS A 68 21.58 7.16 1.25
N ASP A 69 22.39 8.19 1.47
CA ASP A 69 23.72 8.28 0.88
C ASP A 69 24.78 7.48 1.67
N TYR A 70 24.38 6.86 2.75
CA TYR A 70 25.23 6.05 3.61
C TYR A 70 24.79 4.58 3.58
N THR A 71 25.75 3.70 3.60
CA THR A 71 25.51 2.26 3.81
C THR A 71 25.60 1.97 5.30
N THR A 72 24.55 1.40 5.87
CA THR A 72 24.56 0.87 7.23
C THR A 72 24.75 -0.63 7.18
N ASP A 73 25.46 -1.17 8.16
CA ASP A 73 25.62 -2.63 8.33
C ASP A 73 24.39 -3.28 9.00
N ASP A 74 23.33 -2.49 9.28
CA ASP A 74 22.08 -3.01 9.84
C ASP A 74 21.25 -3.67 8.73
N PRO A 75 21.00 -4.99 8.80
CA PRO A 75 20.22 -5.72 7.78
C PRO A 75 18.75 -5.28 7.69
N ARG A 76 18.27 -4.47 8.65
CA ARG A 76 16.92 -3.90 8.63
C ARG A 76 16.87 -2.56 7.89
N ASP A 77 18.00 -1.96 7.60
CA ASP A 77 18.06 -0.74 6.81
C ASP A 77 17.97 -1.08 5.33
N LEU A 78 16.83 -0.72 4.73
CA LEU A 78 16.56 -0.92 3.31
C LEU A 78 17.36 0.03 2.41
N GLY A 79 18.18 0.93 2.97
CA GLY A 79 18.90 1.98 2.25
C GLY A 79 18.00 3.09 1.72
N TYR A 80 16.75 3.14 2.12
CA TYR A 80 15.78 4.19 1.77
C TYR A 80 14.67 4.32 2.81
N HIS A 81 14.03 5.49 2.83
CA HIS A 81 12.78 5.72 3.56
C HIS A 81 11.80 6.51 2.69
N TYR A 82 10.56 6.61 3.13
CA TYR A 82 9.52 7.40 2.48
C TYR A 82 9.19 8.62 3.34
N GLU A 83 9.14 9.79 2.72
CA GLU A 83 8.74 11.03 3.40
C GLU A 83 7.94 11.98 2.51
N TRP A 84 7.22 12.90 3.16
CA TRP A 84 6.53 13.99 2.49
C TRP A 84 7.49 15.15 2.23
N VAL A 85 7.74 15.41 0.95
CA VAL A 85 8.62 16.49 0.51
C VAL A 85 7.79 17.64 -0.04
N THR A 86 8.02 18.86 0.43
CA THR A 86 7.39 20.07 -0.12
C THR A 86 7.91 20.31 -1.53
N ILE A 87 6.99 20.40 -2.51
CA ILE A 87 7.32 20.67 -3.90
C ILE A 87 7.19 22.16 -4.17
N ASP A 88 6.13 22.78 -3.64
CA ASP A 88 5.78 24.16 -3.89
C ASP A 88 5.01 24.78 -2.73
N THR A 89 4.99 26.12 -2.65
CA THR A 89 4.33 26.86 -1.58
C THR A 89 3.50 27.99 -2.17
N TYR A 90 2.25 28.11 -1.72
CA TYR A 90 1.24 29.06 -2.22
C TYR A 90 0.71 29.92 -1.09
N ASP A 91 0.41 31.18 -1.40
CA ASP A 91 -0.22 32.08 -0.44
C ASP A 91 -1.73 31.86 -0.35
N ASP A 92 -2.35 31.41 -1.44
CA ASP A 92 -3.78 31.11 -1.51
C ASP A 92 -4.07 29.60 -1.56
N LEU A 93 -5.10 29.20 -0.81
CA LEU A 93 -5.59 27.81 -0.78
C LEU A 93 -6.14 27.36 -2.15
N GLN A 94 -6.76 28.27 -2.92
CA GLN A 94 -7.34 27.90 -4.21
C GLN A 94 -6.26 27.54 -5.23
N ASP A 95 -5.17 28.31 -5.26
CA ASP A 95 -4.01 28.02 -6.11
C ASP A 95 -3.39 26.68 -5.75
N ALA A 96 -3.21 26.41 -4.46
CA ALA A 96 -2.72 25.12 -3.99
C ALA A 96 -3.63 23.97 -4.40
N LYS A 97 -4.95 24.12 -4.31
CA LYS A 97 -5.92 23.10 -4.72
C LYS A 97 -5.90 22.85 -6.23
N ILE A 98 -5.77 23.89 -7.03
CA ILE A 98 -5.67 23.78 -8.50
C ILE A 98 -4.43 22.97 -8.86
N GLN A 99 -3.27 23.33 -8.33
CA GLN A 99 -2.03 22.61 -8.58
C GLN A 99 -2.07 21.15 -8.07
N TYR A 100 -2.67 20.92 -6.92
CA TYR A 100 -2.91 19.55 -6.43
C TYR A 100 -3.72 18.71 -7.41
N ARG A 101 -4.81 19.26 -7.96
CA ARG A 101 -5.66 18.54 -8.93
C ARG A 101 -4.91 18.24 -10.23
N ILE A 102 -4.09 19.18 -10.72
CA ILE A 102 -3.26 18.98 -11.92
C ILE A 102 -2.26 17.84 -11.66
N ARG A 103 -1.51 17.88 -10.56
CA ARG A 103 -0.53 16.85 -10.22
C ARG A 103 -1.18 15.48 -9.99
N LEU A 104 -2.35 15.45 -9.40
CA LEU A 104 -3.10 14.21 -9.20
C LEU A 104 -3.56 13.60 -10.53
N ALA A 105 -4.02 14.42 -11.47
CA ALA A 105 -4.42 13.96 -12.80
C ALA A 105 -3.23 13.41 -13.60
N GLU A 106 -2.08 14.10 -13.56
CA GLU A 106 -0.83 13.63 -14.17
C GLU A 106 -0.38 12.28 -13.60
N ALA A 107 -0.42 12.13 -12.27
CA ALA A 107 -0.05 10.88 -11.61
C ALA A 107 -0.97 9.73 -12.00
N LYS A 108 -2.29 9.94 -12.05
CA LYS A 108 -3.25 8.93 -12.53
C LYS A 108 -2.99 8.50 -13.96
N HIS A 109 -2.77 9.46 -14.85
CA HIS A 109 -2.48 9.17 -16.25
C HIS A 109 -1.18 8.36 -16.42
N GLN A 110 -0.16 8.68 -15.63
CA GLN A 110 1.08 7.92 -15.63
C GLN A 110 0.88 6.47 -15.18
N MET A 111 0.12 6.27 -14.10
CA MET A 111 -0.22 4.93 -13.59
C MET A 111 -1.02 4.10 -14.60
N GLU A 112 -1.96 4.72 -15.32
CA GLU A 112 -2.72 4.05 -16.38
C GLU A 112 -1.83 3.61 -17.54
N LYS A 113 -0.90 4.47 -17.97
CA LYS A 113 0.09 4.12 -19.00
C LYS A 113 0.97 2.95 -18.58
N GLU A 114 1.47 2.97 -17.34
CA GLU A 114 2.31 1.88 -16.82
C GLU A 114 1.53 0.56 -16.71
N ALA A 115 0.26 0.62 -16.30
CA ALA A 115 -0.61 -0.55 -16.24
C ALA A 115 -0.88 -1.14 -17.63
N GLN A 116 -1.09 -0.30 -18.65
CA GLN A 116 -1.27 -0.74 -20.03
C GLN A 116 0.01 -1.35 -20.60
N SER A 117 1.17 -0.75 -20.36
CA SER A 117 2.46 -1.28 -20.77
C SER A 117 2.74 -2.68 -20.19
N LYS A 118 2.49 -2.85 -18.88
CA LYS A 118 2.65 -4.17 -18.23
C LYS A 118 1.74 -5.23 -18.81
N LYS A 119 0.48 -4.91 -19.10
CA LYS A 119 -0.46 -5.85 -19.74
C LYS A 119 0.03 -6.29 -21.12
N SER A 120 0.49 -5.35 -21.96
CA SER A 120 1.01 -5.68 -23.28
C SER A 120 2.27 -6.53 -23.23
N GLU A 121 3.16 -6.31 -22.26
CA GLU A 121 4.35 -7.13 -22.04
C GLU A 121 3.98 -8.56 -21.59
N GLU A 122 3.00 -8.71 -20.72
CA GLU A 122 2.51 -10.03 -20.27
C GLU A 122 1.86 -10.82 -21.44
N GLU A 123 1.06 -10.15 -22.27
CA GLU A 123 0.46 -10.76 -23.45
C GLU A 123 1.52 -11.22 -24.46
N LEU A 124 2.54 -10.41 -24.69
CA LEU A 124 3.65 -10.75 -25.57
C LEU A 124 4.45 -11.95 -25.04
N LYS A 125 4.67 -12.04 -23.74
CA LYS A 125 5.32 -13.20 -23.11
C LYS A 125 4.50 -14.46 -23.29
N LYS A 126 3.19 -14.40 -23.07
CA LYS A 126 2.29 -15.55 -23.27
C LYS A 126 2.28 -16.04 -24.74
N GLN A 127 2.27 -15.11 -25.69
CA GLN A 127 2.37 -15.47 -27.09
C GLN A 127 3.67 -16.21 -27.42
N LYS A 128 4.83 -15.69 -26.97
CA LYS A 128 6.13 -16.35 -27.16
C LYS A 128 6.20 -17.73 -26.52
N GLU A 129 5.60 -17.91 -25.34
CA GLU A 129 5.53 -19.22 -24.69
C GLU A 129 4.68 -20.23 -25.49
N LEU A 130 3.56 -19.76 -26.07
CA LEU A 130 2.72 -20.60 -26.93
C LEU A 130 3.43 -20.97 -28.22
N GLU A 131 4.11 -20.04 -28.87
CA GLU A 131 4.89 -20.29 -30.08
C GLU A 131 6.01 -21.32 -29.82
N ASN A 132 6.73 -21.20 -28.71
CA ASN A 132 7.76 -22.15 -28.33
C ASN A 132 7.20 -23.56 -28.09
N LYS A 133 6.02 -23.68 -27.44
CA LYS A 133 5.35 -24.98 -27.23
C LYS A 133 4.95 -25.62 -28.56
N ILE A 134 4.47 -24.85 -29.53
CA ILE A 134 4.08 -25.34 -30.84
C ILE A 134 5.31 -25.88 -31.59
N VAL A 135 6.43 -25.17 -31.52
CA VAL A 135 7.70 -25.62 -32.16
C VAL A 135 8.20 -26.92 -31.51
N GLU A 136 8.07 -27.10 -30.20
CA GLU A 136 8.44 -28.36 -29.53
C GLU A 136 7.57 -29.55 -29.99
N ILE A 137 6.24 -29.34 -30.12
CA ILE A 137 5.30 -30.38 -30.57
C ILE A 137 5.66 -30.82 -32.00
N ILE A 138 5.96 -29.90 -32.91
CA ILE A 138 6.32 -30.23 -34.31
C ILE A 138 7.61 -31.03 -34.35
N LYS A 139 8.59 -30.80 -33.49
CA LYS A 139 9.86 -31.56 -33.46
C LYS A 139 9.71 -33.00 -32.96
N ILE A 140 8.61 -33.33 -32.26
CA ILE A 140 8.37 -34.69 -31.77
C ILE A 140 7.71 -35.57 -32.85
N GLU A 141 7.08 -34.97 -33.85
CA GLU A 141 6.40 -35.70 -34.94
C GLU A 141 7.29 -36.06 -36.13
N ASP A 142 8.53 -35.57 -36.19
CA ASP A 142 9.57 -35.93 -37.17
C ASP A 142 10.50 -37.04 -36.62
#